data_372530b0dd93d40261ea9698048fc312
#
_entry.id   372530b0dd93d40261ea9698048fc312
#
_cell.length_a   1.000
_cell.length_b   1.000
_cell.length_c   1.000
_cell.angle_alpha   90.00
_cell.angle_beta   90.00
_cell.angle_gamma   90.00
#
_symmetry.space_group_name_H-M   'P 1'
#
loop_
_entity.id
_entity.type
_entity.pdbx_description
1 polymer ?
#
loop_
_entity_poly.entity_id
_entity_poly.type
_entity_poly.pdbx_seq_one_letter_code
_entity_poly.pdbx_strand_id
1 'polypeptide(L)'
;MTATRQKPRAETTSAPGVAHEDMANAIRFLAADAVEKANSGHPGMPMGMADAATVLFTHFLKFDPSAPEWPDRDRFVLSAGHGSMLLYSLLYLTGYEDMTLTELENFRQLGARTAGHPEYGHAPGIETTTGPLGQGVANAVGMALAERLLNARFGDGVVDHYTYAVAGDGCLMEGISHEAISLAGHLGLARLIVLFDDNHVSIDGATELTVSDDQPARFRASGWDVQSVDGHDAVAVAAAIEEARTSDKPSLIACRTTIGYGA
;
A
#
# COMPACT_ATOMS: atom_id res chain seq x y z
N MET A 1 31.82 19.37 -14.24
CA MET A 1 30.59 19.24 -15.03
C MET A 1 30.35 17.77 -15.28
N THR A 2 29.65 17.11 -14.38
CA THR A 2 29.28 15.69 -14.47
C THR A 2 27.88 15.62 -15.07
N ALA A 3 27.79 15.11 -16.28
CA ALA A 3 26.51 14.93 -16.97
C ALA A 3 25.73 13.82 -16.28
N THR A 4 24.60 14.17 -15.68
CA THR A 4 23.63 13.24 -15.13
C THR A 4 22.99 12.47 -16.30
N ARG A 5 23.41 11.21 -16.49
CA ARG A 5 22.73 10.29 -17.41
C ARG A 5 21.35 9.95 -16.79
N GLN A 6 20.29 10.50 -17.33
CA GLN A 6 18.96 9.98 -17.12
C GLN A 6 18.92 8.52 -17.62
N LYS A 7 18.66 7.57 -16.70
CA LYS A 7 18.33 6.20 -17.07
C LYS A 7 17.04 6.21 -17.88
N PRO A 8 16.91 5.37 -18.93
CA PRO A 8 15.65 5.23 -19.63
C PRO A 8 14.58 4.76 -18.64
N ARG A 9 13.46 5.49 -18.61
CA ARG A 9 12.23 5.16 -17.92
C ARG A 9 11.81 3.77 -18.40
N ALA A 10 11.62 2.81 -17.49
CA ALA A 10 10.94 1.57 -17.84
C ALA A 10 9.55 1.98 -18.34
N GLU A 11 9.26 1.72 -19.61
CA GLU A 11 7.91 1.87 -20.13
C GLU A 11 7.00 0.92 -19.34
N THR A 12 6.19 1.49 -18.45
CA THR A 12 5.11 0.75 -17.80
C THR A 12 4.12 0.38 -18.90
N THR A 13 4.19 -0.83 -19.39
CA THR A 13 3.17 -1.37 -20.29
C THR A 13 1.90 -1.58 -19.47
N SER A 14 1.05 -0.54 -19.40
CA SER A 14 -0.37 -0.77 -19.17
C SER A 14 -0.83 -1.74 -20.27
N ALA A 15 -1.53 -2.81 -19.90
CA ALA A 15 -2.15 -3.68 -20.90
C ALA A 15 -2.97 -2.78 -21.83
N PRO A 16 -2.69 -2.78 -23.15
CA PRO A 16 -3.36 -1.85 -24.05
C PRO A 16 -4.85 -2.17 -24.04
N GLY A 17 -5.68 -1.29 -23.48
CA GLY A 17 -7.12 -1.31 -23.69
C GLY A 17 -8.03 -1.59 -22.50
N VAL A 18 -7.53 -1.82 -21.27
CA VAL A 18 -8.39 -1.94 -20.08
C VAL A 18 -8.53 -0.60 -19.39
N ALA A 19 -9.76 -0.12 -19.19
CA ALA A 19 -10.01 1.13 -18.49
C ALA A 19 -9.63 1.01 -17.00
N HIS A 20 -9.18 2.13 -16.41
CA HIS A 20 -8.86 2.19 -14.98
C HIS A 20 -10.03 1.71 -14.11
N GLU A 21 -11.22 2.16 -14.44
CA GLU A 21 -12.46 1.79 -13.72
C GLU A 21 -12.69 0.28 -13.72
N ASP A 22 -12.47 -0.40 -14.85
CA ASP A 22 -12.64 -1.86 -14.96
C ASP A 22 -11.65 -2.60 -14.07
N MET A 23 -10.39 -2.13 -14.00
CA MET A 23 -9.36 -2.71 -13.13
C MET A 23 -9.70 -2.50 -11.66
N ALA A 24 -10.10 -1.29 -11.27
CA ALA A 24 -10.51 -0.99 -9.90
C ALA A 24 -11.77 -1.78 -9.50
N ASN A 25 -12.74 -1.91 -10.40
CA ASN A 25 -13.93 -2.71 -10.17
C ASN A 25 -13.63 -4.21 -10.04
N ALA A 26 -12.64 -4.73 -10.79
CA ALA A 26 -12.20 -6.11 -10.58
C ALA A 26 -11.71 -6.35 -9.14
N ILE A 27 -10.94 -5.43 -8.57
CA ILE A 27 -10.50 -5.50 -7.17
C ILE A 27 -11.71 -5.47 -6.23
N ARG A 28 -12.66 -4.54 -6.45
CA ARG A 28 -13.87 -4.39 -5.62
C ARG A 28 -14.70 -5.66 -5.58
N PHE A 29 -15.01 -6.22 -6.74
CA PHE A 29 -15.85 -7.42 -6.82
C PHE A 29 -15.13 -8.66 -6.30
N LEU A 30 -13.85 -8.86 -6.58
CA LEU A 30 -13.10 -9.98 -6.00
C LEU A 30 -13.08 -9.91 -4.47
N ALA A 31 -12.94 -8.71 -3.90
CA ALA A 31 -12.96 -8.53 -2.46
C ALA A 31 -14.35 -8.75 -1.87
N ALA A 32 -15.39 -8.21 -2.48
CA ALA A 32 -16.77 -8.35 -2.01
C ALA A 32 -17.22 -9.82 -2.08
N ASP A 33 -17.02 -10.49 -3.22
CA ASP A 33 -17.43 -11.88 -3.44
C ASP A 33 -16.72 -12.84 -2.49
N ALA A 34 -15.42 -12.65 -2.25
CA ALA A 34 -14.66 -13.50 -1.33
C ALA A 34 -15.14 -13.35 0.12
N VAL A 35 -15.39 -12.11 0.56
CA VAL A 35 -15.91 -11.83 1.91
C VAL A 35 -17.32 -12.36 2.06
N GLU A 36 -18.20 -12.18 1.06
CA GLU A 36 -19.57 -12.69 1.07
C GLU A 36 -19.55 -14.22 1.14
N LYS A 37 -18.76 -14.89 0.30
CA LYS A 37 -18.64 -16.36 0.30
C LYS A 37 -18.12 -16.89 1.65
N ALA A 38 -17.14 -16.21 2.24
CA ALA A 38 -16.60 -16.57 3.56
C ALA A 38 -17.56 -16.26 4.70
N ASN A 39 -18.59 -15.46 4.48
CA ASN A 39 -19.48 -14.88 5.48
C ASN A 39 -18.71 -14.25 6.66
N SER A 40 -17.53 -13.71 6.37
CA SER A 40 -16.60 -13.12 7.33
C SER A 40 -15.53 -12.31 6.61
N GLY A 41 -15.20 -11.13 7.11
CA GLY A 41 -14.13 -10.31 6.56
C GLY A 41 -14.53 -8.83 6.51
N HIS A 42 -13.69 -8.05 5.81
CA HIS A 42 -13.81 -6.59 5.76
C HIS A 42 -13.72 -6.13 4.29
N PRO A 43 -14.84 -5.96 3.58
CA PRO A 43 -14.82 -5.56 2.17
C PRO A 43 -14.63 -4.04 1.99
N GLY A 44 -14.98 -3.25 3.02
CA GLY A 44 -15.11 -1.79 2.89
C GLY A 44 -13.83 -1.07 2.48
N MET A 45 -12.71 -1.35 3.15
CA MET A 45 -11.42 -0.74 2.81
C MET A 45 -10.89 -1.21 1.45
N PRO A 46 -10.89 -2.51 1.10
CA PRO A 46 -10.54 -2.95 -0.24
C PRO A 46 -11.30 -2.24 -1.36
N MET A 47 -12.59 -2.04 -1.17
CA MET A 47 -13.44 -1.34 -2.15
C MET A 47 -13.11 0.16 -2.21
N GLY A 48 -12.90 0.80 -1.06
CA GLY A 48 -12.55 2.22 -0.98
C GLY A 48 -11.19 2.54 -1.60
N MET A 49 -10.19 1.70 -1.35
CA MET A 49 -8.82 1.92 -1.82
C MET A 49 -8.52 1.33 -3.22
N ALA A 50 -9.51 0.74 -3.90
CA ALA A 50 -9.30 0.07 -5.18
C ALA A 50 -8.72 1.00 -6.26
N ASP A 51 -9.18 2.25 -6.36
CA ASP A 51 -8.66 3.22 -7.35
C ASP A 51 -7.19 3.56 -7.06
N ALA A 52 -6.87 3.93 -5.83
CA ALA A 52 -5.50 4.29 -5.44
C ALA A 52 -4.53 3.10 -5.60
N ALA A 53 -4.97 1.89 -5.24
CA ALA A 53 -4.18 0.68 -5.40
C ALA A 53 -3.98 0.32 -6.88
N THR A 54 -4.99 0.49 -7.72
CA THR A 54 -4.87 0.31 -9.18
C THR A 54 -3.81 1.24 -9.75
N VAL A 55 -3.85 2.53 -9.41
CA VAL A 55 -2.84 3.51 -9.86
C VAL A 55 -1.44 3.08 -9.43
N LEU A 56 -1.27 2.70 -8.16
CA LEU A 56 0.03 2.29 -7.64
C LEU A 56 0.59 1.08 -8.40
N PHE A 57 -0.20 0.01 -8.55
CA PHE A 57 0.26 -1.24 -9.13
C PHE A 57 0.46 -1.19 -10.64
N THR A 58 -0.30 -0.34 -11.35
CA THR A 58 -0.22 -0.25 -12.82
C THR A 58 0.81 0.76 -13.32
N HIS A 59 1.15 1.79 -12.52
CA HIS A 59 2.00 2.89 -12.99
C HIS A 59 3.30 3.08 -12.21
N PHE A 60 3.37 2.65 -10.96
CA PHE A 60 4.49 3.02 -10.09
C PHE A 60 5.24 1.85 -9.46
N LEU A 61 4.55 0.84 -8.96
CA LEU A 61 5.15 -0.26 -8.23
C LEU A 61 6.08 -1.08 -9.14
N LYS A 62 7.33 -1.20 -8.75
CA LYS A 62 8.35 -1.99 -9.42
C LYS A 62 8.34 -3.42 -8.86
N PHE A 63 7.77 -4.36 -9.60
CA PHE A 63 7.70 -5.76 -9.21
C PHE A 63 7.78 -6.70 -10.42
N ASP A 64 8.05 -7.97 -10.15
CA ASP A 64 8.00 -9.04 -11.13
C ASP A 64 7.38 -10.28 -10.45
N PRO A 65 6.16 -10.67 -10.81
CA PRO A 65 5.49 -11.80 -10.17
C PRO A 65 6.18 -13.14 -10.46
N SER A 66 6.98 -13.23 -11.54
CA SER A 66 7.78 -14.40 -11.86
C SER A 66 9.10 -14.49 -11.06
N ALA A 67 9.50 -13.36 -10.44
CA ALA A 67 10.69 -13.25 -9.60
C ALA A 67 10.36 -12.56 -8.26
N PRO A 68 9.45 -13.10 -7.46
CA PRO A 68 8.91 -12.43 -6.26
C PRO A 68 9.97 -12.15 -5.18
N GLU A 69 11.10 -12.83 -5.23
CA GLU A 69 12.23 -12.62 -4.32
C GLU A 69 13.29 -11.64 -4.88
N TRP A 70 13.02 -10.99 -6.02
CA TRP A 70 13.95 -10.01 -6.57
C TRP A 70 14.31 -8.93 -5.55
N PRO A 71 15.62 -8.76 -5.20
CA PRO A 71 16.03 -7.92 -4.08
C PRO A 71 15.69 -6.44 -4.24
N ASP A 72 15.71 -5.92 -5.48
CA ASP A 72 15.46 -4.50 -5.78
C ASP A 72 14.00 -4.23 -6.23
N ARG A 73 13.08 -5.16 -5.98
CA ARG A 73 11.65 -4.88 -6.15
C ARG A 73 11.17 -3.87 -5.10
N ASP A 74 10.17 -3.07 -5.43
CA ASP A 74 9.48 -2.26 -4.43
C ASP A 74 8.78 -3.16 -3.38
N ARG A 75 8.56 -2.62 -2.19
CA ARG A 75 7.84 -3.29 -1.11
C ARG A 75 6.45 -2.69 -0.99
N PHE A 76 5.45 -3.55 -0.95
CA PHE A 76 4.07 -3.15 -0.68
C PHE A 76 3.61 -3.73 0.66
N VAL A 77 3.29 -2.86 1.61
CA VAL A 77 2.85 -3.24 2.95
C VAL A 77 1.40 -2.81 3.17
N LEU A 78 0.51 -3.78 3.34
CA LEU A 78 -0.85 -3.51 3.76
C LEU A 78 -0.91 -3.44 5.29
N SER A 79 -0.71 -2.24 5.86
CA SER A 79 -0.77 -2.04 7.32
C SER A 79 -2.19 -2.21 7.85
N ALA A 80 -3.21 -1.80 7.10
CA ALA A 80 -4.60 -2.09 7.36
C ALA A 80 -4.92 -3.56 7.02
N GLY A 81 -4.28 -4.50 7.72
CA GLY A 81 -4.29 -5.93 7.38
C GLY A 81 -5.66 -6.59 7.39
N HIS A 82 -6.65 -6.01 8.07
CA HIS A 82 -8.04 -6.47 8.02
C HIS A 82 -8.64 -6.40 6.60
N GLY A 83 -8.16 -5.46 5.76
CA GLY A 83 -8.51 -5.36 4.33
C GLY A 83 -7.69 -6.28 3.44
N SER A 84 -7.29 -7.44 3.91
CA SER A 84 -6.39 -8.39 3.23
C SER A 84 -6.81 -8.73 1.81
N MET A 85 -8.11 -8.72 1.50
CA MET A 85 -8.60 -8.97 0.15
C MET A 85 -8.15 -7.93 -0.87
N LEU A 86 -7.79 -6.70 -0.46
CA LEU A 86 -7.12 -5.76 -1.36
C LEU A 86 -5.80 -6.35 -1.88
N LEU A 87 -4.94 -6.80 -0.97
CA LEU A 87 -3.65 -7.39 -1.33
C LEU A 87 -3.82 -8.67 -2.16
N TYR A 88 -4.70 -9.58 -1.74
CA TYR A 88 -4.90 -10.84 -2.44
C TYR A 88 -5.47 -10.66 -3.85
N SER A 89 -6.41 -9.73 -4.03
CA SER A 89 -6.92 -9.38 -5.36
C SER A 89 -5.83 -8.79 -6.26
N LEU A 90 -4.97 -7.92 -5.71
CA LEU A 90 -3.83 -7.35 -6.43
C LEU A 90 -2.82 -8.44 -6.84
N LEU A 91 -2.46 -9.36 -5.94
CA LEU A 91 -1.54 -10.46 -6.26
C LEU A 91 -2.12 -11.38 -7.34
N TYR A 92 -3.42 -11.70 -7.28
CA TYR A 92 -4.09 -12.48 -8.32
C TYR A 92 -4.08 -11.76 -9.67
N LEU A 93 -4.54 -10.50 -9.71
CA LEU A 93 -4.68 -9.73 -10.95
C LEU A 93 -3.32 -9.40 -11.60
N THR A 94 -2.26 -9.34 -10.82
CA THR A 94 -0.90 -9.07 -11.32
C THR A 94 -0.11 -10.33 -11.64
N GLY A 95 -0.71 -11.51 -11.47
CA GLY A 95 -0.16 -12.77 -12.01
C GLY A 95 0.83 -13.49 -11.09
N TYR A 96 0.76 -13.30 -9.78
CA TYR A 96 1.49 -14.16 -8.84
C TYR A 96 0.94 -15.58 -8.91
N GLU A 97 1.78 -16.56 -9.30
CA GLU A 97 1.36 -17.92 -9.66
C GLU A 97 0.59 -18.64 -8.53
N ASP A 98 1.03 -18.44 -7.29
CA ASP A 98 0.44 -19.06 -6.10
C ASP A 98 -0.89 -18.42 -5.65
N MET A 99 -1.24 -17.24 -6.15
CA MET A 99 -2.48 -16.55 -5.81
C MET A 99 -3.52 -16.79 -6.92
N THR A 100 -4.24 -17.89 -6.82
CA THR A 100 -5.24 -18.31 -7.81
C THR A 100 -6.65 -17.83 -7.44
N LEU A 101 -7.58 -17.89 -8.40
CA LEU A 101 -8.99 -17.60 -8.11
C LEU A 101 -9.54 -18.56 -7.03
N THR A 102 -9.13 -19.82 -7.05
CA THR A 102 -9.51 -20.79 -6.02
C THR A 102 -9.04 -20.37 -4.63
N GLU A 103 -7.84 -19.78 -4.51
CA GLU A 103 -7.36 -19.24 -3.23
C GLU A 103 -8.23 -18.06 -2.77
N LEU A 104 -8.64 -17.16 -3.66
CA LEU A 104 -9.56 -16.07 -3.33
C LEU A 104 -10.93 -16.60 -2.89
N GLU A 105 -11.46 -17.60 -3.58
CA GLU A 105 -12.71 -18.27 -3.23
C GLU A 105 -12.66 -18.99 -1.87
N ASN A 106 -11.48 -19.38 -1.43
CA ASN A 106 -11.23 -20.01 -0.12
C ASN A 106 -10.75 -19.01 0.94
N PHE A 107 -11.05 -17.75 0.78
CA PHE A 107 -10.73 -16.71 1.76
C PHE A 107 -11.16 -17.12 3.17
N ARG A 108 -10.22 -17.00 4.13
CA ARG A 108 -10.40 -17.37 5.55
C ARG A 108 -10.67 -18.85 5.82
N GLN A 109 -10.46 -19.73 4.85
CA GLN A 109 -10.56 -21.16 5.09
C GLN A 109 -9.23 -21.72 5.58
N LEU A 110 -9.29 -22.73 6.47
CA LEU A 110 -8.08 -23.37 7.00
C LEU A 110 -7.26 -23.98 5.87
N GLY A 111 -5.98 -23.63 5.79
CA GLY A 111 -5.05 -24.12 4.79
C GLY A 111 -5.00 -23.32 3.49
N ALA A 112 -5.91 -22.36 3.28
CA ALA A 112 -5.82 -21.44 2.15
C ALA A 112 -4.71 -20.41 2.35
N ARG A 113 -4.15 -19.89 1.25
CA ARG A 113 -3.14 -18.82 1.28
C ARG A 113 -3.71 -17.46 1.65
N THR A 114 -5.03 -17.33 1.55
CA THR A 114 -5.81 -16.11 1.78
C THR A 114 -6.35 -16.06 3.21
N ALA A 115 -5.46 -16.02 4.19
CA ALA A 115 -5.82 -15.85 5.59
C ALA A 115 -6.58 -14.54 5.83
N GLY A 116 -7.27 -14.42 6.96
CA GLY A 116 -8.06 -13.22 7.30
C GLY A 116 -7.24 -11.94 7.39
N HIS A 117 -5.94 -12.07 7.63
CA HIS A 117 -4.94 -11.00 7.59
C HIS A 117 -3.71 -11.52 6.84
N PRO A 118 -2.92 -10.68 6.16
CA PRO A 118 -1.71 -11.12 5.47
C PRO A 118 -0.73 -11.78 6.42
N GLU A 119 -0.21 -12.94 6.03
CA GLU A 119 0.81 -13.67 6.79
C GLU A 119 2.03 -13.91 5.91
N TYR A 120 3.19 -13.41 6.35
CA TYR A 120 4.46 -13.59 5.65
C TYR A 120 4.76 -15.09 5.46
N GLY A 121 5.10 -15.46 4.24
CA GLY A 121 5.41 -16.84 3.85
C GLY A 121 4.19 -17.66 3.39
N HIS A 122 2.94 -17.16 3.52
CA HIS A 122 1.76 -17.85 2.99
C HIS A 122 1.66 -17.76 1.47
N ALA A 123 2.02 -16.61 0.90
CA ALA A 123 2.13 -16.44 -0.54
C ALA A 123 3.26 -15.46 -0.89
N PRO A 124 3.91 -15.63 -2.07
CA PRO A 124 4.81 -14.62 -2.61
C PRO A 124 4.09 -13.27 -2.76
N GLY A 125 4.82 -12.17 -2.52
CA GLY A 125 4.26 -10.81 -2.55
C GLY A 125 3.65 -10.34 -1.24
N ILE A 126 3.54 -11.19 -0.21
CA ILE A 126 3.21 -10.79 1.16
C ILE A 126 4.50 -10.43 1.89
N GLU A 127 4.78 -9.13 2.03
CA GLU A 127 6.06 -8.64 2.55
C GLU A 127 6.20 -8.77 4.07
N THR A 128 5.09 -8.76 4.80
CA THR A 128 5.07 -8.86 6.28
C THR A 128 3.71 -9.30 6.78
N THR A 129 3.70 -9.91 7.97
CA THR A 129 2.46 -10.24 8.68
C THR A 129 1.88 -8.97 9.28
N THR A 130 0.61 -8.70 8.97
CA THR A 130 -0.17 -7.58 9.53
C THR A 130 -1.50 -8.09 10.09
N GLY A 131 -2.27 -7.20 10.70
CA GLY A 131 -3.51 -7.52 11.41
C GLY A 131 -3.57 -6.71 12.69
N PRO A 132 -2.60 -6.84 13.63
CA PRO A 132 -2.43 -5.85 14.68
C PRO A 132 -2.11 -4.49 14.07
N LEU A 133 -3.00 -3.51 14.32
CA LEU A 133 -2.90 -2.18 13.72
C LEU A 133 -1.58 -1.47 14.10
N GLY A 134 -1.06 -0.65 13.20
CA GLY A 134 0.20 0.07 13.37
C GLY A 134 1.47 -0.73 13.05
N GLN A 135 1.44 -2.06 13.17
CA GLN A 135 2.63 -2.90 12.94
C GLN A 135 3.14 -2.77 11.50
N GLY A 136 2.24 -2.72 10.50
CA GLY A 136 2.61 -2.56 9.11
C GLY A 136 3.33 -1.23 8.82
N VAL A 137 2.87 -0.12 9.42
CA VAL A 137 3.55 1.18 9.32
C VAL A 137 4.98 1.07 9.86
N ALA A 138 5.15 0.48 11.04
CA ALA A 138 6.48 0.31 11.64
C ALA A 138 7.38 -0.60 10.81
N ASN A 139 6.86 -1.70 10.26
CA ASN A 139 7.60 -2.58 9.34
C ASN A 139 8.01 -1.84 8.06
N ALA A 140 7.12 -1.02 7.48
CA ALA A 140 7.43 -0.23 6.29
C ALA A 140 8.58 0.77 6.56
N VAL A 141 8.60 1.42 7.73
CA VAL A 141 9.73 2.26 8.16
C VAL A 141 11.02 1.45 8.26
N GLY A 142 10.96 0.25 8.83
CA GLY A 142 12.11 -0.67 8.91
C GLY A 142 12.62 -1.09 7.53
N MET A 143 11.72 -1.38 6.58
CA MET A 143 12.06 -1.75 5.20
C MET A 143 12.70 -0.56 4.45
N ALA A 144 12.16 0.65 4.60
CA ALA A 144 12.74 1.85 4.00
C ALA A 144 14.12 2.19 4.59
N LEU A 145 14.32 1.98 5.90
CA LEU A 145 15.63 2.12 6.53
C LEU A 145 16.62 1.08 6.00
N ALA A 146 16.19 -0.17 5.86
CA ALA A 146 17.00 -1.25 5.30
C ALA A 146 17.43 -0.94 3.86
N GLU A 147 16.52 -0.41 3.03
CA GLU A 147 16.83 0.05 1.68
C GLU A 147 17.93 1.12 1.70
N ARG A 148 17.84 2.16 2.54
CA ARG A 148 18.86 3.19 2.65
C ARG A 148 20.23 2.64 3.09
N LEU A 149 20.26 1.70 4.03
CA LEU A 149 21.49 1.05 4.48
C LEU A 149 22.13 0.20 3.37
N LEU A 150 21.32 -0.55 2.64
CA LEU A 150 21.78 -1.38 1.53
C LEU A 150 22.22 -0.52 0.33
N ASN A 151 21.47 0.54 0.02
CA ASN A 151 21.84 1.50 -1.02
C ASN A 151 23.16 2.19 -0.72
N ALA A 152 23.36 2.64 0.51
CA ALA A 152 24.64 3.24 0.94
C ALA A 152 25.84 2.28 0.82
N ARG A 153 25.59 0.98 0.94
CA ARG A 153 26.61 -0.06 0.85
C ARG A 153 26.88 -0.51 -0.58
N PHE A 154 25.85 -0.65 -1.41
CA PHE A 154 25.92 -1.30 -2.72
C PHE A 154 25.65 -0.34 -3.89
N GLY A 155 25.09 0.83 -3.64
CA GLY A 155 24.77 1.87 -4.63
C GLY A 155 23.46 1.61 -5.39
N ASP A 156 22.99 2.65 -6.08
CA ASP A 156 21.72 2.67 -6.83
C ASP A 156 21.63 1.58 -7.94
N GLY A 157 22.78 1.08 -8.39
CA GLY A 157 22.82 0.02 -9.41
C GLY A 157 22.33 -1.34 -8.90
N VAL A 158 22.29 -1.51 -7.58
CA VAL A 158 21.95 -2.78 -6.91
C VAL A 158 20.69 -2.64 -6.07
N VAL A 159 20.54 -1.54 -5.33
CA VAL A 159 19.39 -1.28 -4.44
C VAL A 159 18.93 0.15 -4.61
N ASP A 160 17.74 0.33 -5.17
CA ASP A 160 17.06 1.62 -5.34
C ASP A 160 15.54 1.38 -5.47
N HIS A 161 14.94 0.86 -4.41
CA HIS A 161 13.51 0.56 -4.39
C HIS A 161 12.73 1.42 -3.40
N TYR A 162 11.44 1.56 -3.65
CA TYR A 162 10.51 2.21 -2.74
C TYR A 162 9.86 1.21 -1.78
N THR A 163 9.39 1.73 -0.66
CA THR A 163 8.45 1.05 0.22
C THR A 163 7.15 1.83 0.22
N TYR A 164 6.07 1.18 -0.21
CA TYR A 164 4.71 1.71 -0.17
C TYR A 164 3.94 1.03 0.94
N ALA A 165 3.19 1.79 1.72
CA ALA A 165 2.30 1.24 2.73
C ALA A 165 0.89 1.80 2.59
N VAL A 166 -0.13 0.98 2.83
CA VAL A 166 -1.52 1.42 2.97
C VAL A 166 -1.91 1.31 4.43
N ALA A 167 -2.34 2.42 5.01
CA ALA A 167 -2.74 2.52 6.41
C ALA A 167 -4.10 3.22 6.53
N GLY A 168 -4.96 2.75 7.42
CA GLY A 168 -6.19 3.44 7.80
C GLY A 168 -6.03 4.22 9.10
N ASP A 169 -7.08 4.91 9.52
CA ASP A 169 -7.12 5.69 10.77
C ASP A 169 -6.64 4.88 11.97
N GLY A 170 -7.18 3.67 12.16
CA GLY A 170 -6.79 2.80 13.27
C GLY A 170 -5.31 2.46 13.29
N CYS A 171 -4.65 2.30 12.13
CA CYS A 171 -3.20 2.10 12.07
C CYS A 171 -2.45 3.33 12.58
N LEU A 172 -2.90 4.52 12.23
CA LEU A 172 -2.22 5.77 12.57
C LEU A 172 -2.47 6.21 14.03
N MET A 173 -3.49 5.66 14.69
CA MET A 173 -3.82 5.90 16.10
C MET A 173 -2.93 5.10 17.06
N GLU A 174 -2.31 4.00 16.60
CA GLU A 174 -1.47 3.15 17.43
C GLU A 174 -0.17 3.83 17.88
N GLY A 175 0.27 3.57 19.12
CA GLY A 175 1.47 4.17 19.70
C GLY A 175 2.72 3.91 18.88
N ILE A 176 2.89 2.68 18.36
CA ILE A 176 4.05 2.32 17.52
C ILE A 176 4.12 3.17 16.24
N SER A 177 2.97 3.58 15.68
CA SER A 177 2.94 4.43 14.50
C SER A 177 3.48 5.83 14.80
N HIS A 178 3.21 6.39 15.98
CA HIS A 178 3.74 7.69 16.40
C HIS A 178 5.28 7.65 16.46
N GLU A 179 5.85 6.59 17.05
CA GLU A 179 7.31 6.42 17.12
C GLU A 179 7.93 6.20 15.74
N ALA A 180 7.32 5.32 14.93
CA ALA A 180 7.81 5.00 13.58
C ALA A 180 7.77 6.22 12.65
N ILE A 181 6.68 7.00 12.67
CA ILE A 181 6.53 8.23 11.88
C ILE A 181 7.60 9.26 12.27
N SER A 182 7.83 9.47 13.58
CA SER A 182 8.87 10.37 14.07
C SER A 182 10.27 9.93 13.62
N LEU A 183 10.57 8.64 13.72
CA LEU A 183 11.85 8.08 13.28
C LEU A 183 12.06 8.26 11.77
N ALA A 184 11.06 7.95 10.95
CA ALA A 184 11.15 8.06 9.51
C ALA A 184 11.40 9.50 9.04
N GLY A 185 10.70 10.48 9.63
CA GLY A 185 10.91 11.89 9.33
C GLY A 185 12.30 12.38 9.78
N HIS A 186 12.75 11.97 10.99
CA HIS A 186 14.08 12.30 11.49
C HIS A 186 15.21 11.79 10.58
N LEU A 187 15.04 10.57 10.07
CA LEU A 187 16.03 9.94 9.18
C LEU A 187 15.89 10.36 7.70
N GLY A 188 14.86 11.12 7.34
CA GLY A 188 14.60 11.54 5.97
C GLY A 188 14.44 10.37 5.01
N LEU A 189 13.60 9.35 5.37
CA LEU A 189 13.45 8.12 4.58
C LEU A 189 12.63 8.38 3.31
N ALA A 190 13.23 9.07 2.34
CA ALA A 190 12.57 9.54 1.11
C ALA A 190 12.01 8.42 0.21
N ARG A 191 12.41 7.17 0.41
CA ARG A 191 11.87 6.02 -0.33
C ARG A 191 10.64 5.39 0.34
N LEU A 192 10.09 6.03 1.38
CA LEU A 192 8.86 5.61 2.05
C LEU A 192 7.68 6.49 1.65
N ILE A 193 6.64 5.88 1.10
CA ILE A 193 5.40 6.54 0.72
C ILE A 193 4.23 5.81 1.38
N VAL A 194 3.46 6.51 2.20
CA VAL A 194 2.28 5.98 2.86
C VAL A 194 1.02 6.55 2.19
N LEU A 195 0.16 5.66 1.68
CA LEU A 195 -1.18 5.98 1.24
C LEU A 195 -2.11 5.79 2.44
N PHE A 196 -2.65 6.88 2.93
CA PHE A 196 -3.58 6.88 4.06
C PHE A 196 -5.02 6.81 3.55
N ASP A 197 -5.72 5.73 3.89
CA ASP A 197 -7.16 5.56 3.65
C ASP A 197 -7.95 6.45 4.61
N ASP A 198 -8.15 7.69 4.19
CA ASP A 198 -8.82 8.75 4.97
C ASP A 198 -10.33 8.69 4.73
N ASN A 199 -10.97 7.64 5.23
CA ASN A 199 -12.40 7.37 5.06
C ASN A 199 -13.27 7.78 6.26
N HIS A 200 -12.65 8.30 7.33
CA HIS A 200 -13.30 8.71 8.58
C HIS A 200 -14.05 7.61 9.34
N VAL A 201 -13.73 6.35 9.09
CA VAL A 201 -14.34 5.22 9.80
C VAL A 201 -13.26 4.40 10.52
N SER A 202 -13.51 4.04 11.77
CA SER A 202 -12.68 3.11 12.51
C SER A 202 -13.58 2.09 13.21
N ILE A 203 -13.35 0.80 12.94
CA ILE A 203 -14.18 -0.32 13.37
C ILE A 203 -15.58 -0.17 12.76
N ASP A 204 -16.59 0.21 13.54
CA ASP A 204 -18.00 0.35 13.12
C ASP A 204 -18.57 1.76 13.40
N GLY A 205 -17.69 2.75 13.54
CA GLY A 205 -18.10 4.12 13.85
C GLY A 205 -17.20 5.19 13.23
N ALA A 206 -17.67 6.44 13.32
CA ALA A 206 -16.91 7.59 12.88
C ALA A 206 -15.67 7.79 13.75
N THR A 207 -14.54 8.18 13.13
CA THR A 207 -13.27 8.39 13.83
C THR A 207 -13.37 9.46 14.91
N GLU A 208 -14.25 10.46 14.75
CA GLU A 208 -14.49 11.53 15.75
C GLU A 208 -14.93 11.02 17.12
N LEU A 209 -15.41 9.78 17.22
CA LEU A 209 -15.77 9.14 18.50
C LEU A 209 -14.53 8.77 19.33
N THR A 210 -13.37 8.67 18.72
CA THR A 210 -12.16 8.09 19.35
C THR A 210 -10.92 8.94 19.17
N VAL A 211 -10.84 9.78 18.15
CA VAL A 211 -9.66 10.61 17.85
C VAL A 211 -10.08 11.98 17.31
N SER A 212 -9.33 12.99 17.70
CA SER A 212 -9.46 14.37 17.20
C SER A 212 -8.15 14.90 16.59
N ASP A 213 -7.17 14.04 16.41
CA ASP A 213 -5.88 14.43 15.84
C ASP A 213 -6.02 14.73 14.33
N ASP A 214 -5.37 15.82 13.91
CA ASP A 214 -5.13 16.07 12.49
C ASP A 214 -3.93 15.24 12.03
N GLN A 215 -4.20 14.09 11.39
CA GLN A 215 -3.15 13.17 10.92
C GLN A 215 -2.19 13.86 9.93
N PRO A 216 -2.66 14.56 8.88
CA PRO A 216 -1.80 15.32 7.99
C PRO A 216 -0.89 16.33 8.72
N ALA A 217 -1.42 17.08 9.68
CA ALA A 217 -0.62 18.03 10.46
C ALA A 217 0.43 17.33 11.32
N ARG A 218 0.10 16.18 11.92
CA ARG A 218 1.04 15.38 12.71
C ARG A 218 2.21 14.88 11.87
N PHE A 219 1.95 14.39 10.67
CA PHE A 219 3.02 13.95 9.75
C PHE A 219 3.91 15.11 9.32
N ARG A 220 3.33 16.29 8.99
CA ARG A 220 4.10 17.50 8.69
C ARG A 220 5.00 17.89 9.85
N ALA A 221 4.48 17.87 11.07
CA ALA A 221 5.25 18.18 12.28
C ALA A 221 6.39 17.18 12.53
N SER A 222 6.24 15.95 12.04
CA SER A 222 7.27 14.91 12.10
C SER A 222 8.26 14.95 10.94
N GLY A 223 8.20 15.96 10.07
CA GLY A 223 9.18 16.15 8.97
C GLY A 223 8.85 15.42 7.67
N TRP A 224 7.62 14.97 7.49
CA TRP A 224 7.15 14.35 6.26
C TRP A 224 6.67 15.37 5.23
N ASP A 225 6.74 14.99 3.96
CA ASP A 225 5.96 15.60 2.90
C ASP A 225 4.52 15.07 2.95
N VAL A 226 3.52 15.96 2.78
CA VAL A 226 2.12 15.57 3.01
C VAL A 226 1.20 16.18 1.98
N GLN A 227 0.53 15.33 1.24
CA GLN A 227 -0.47 15.67 0.25
C GLN A 227 -1.85 15.12 0.66
N SER A 228 -2.91 15.71 0.14
CA SER A 228 -4.29 15.23 0.31
C SER A 228 -4.99 15.27 -1.04
N VAL A 229 -5.59 14.15 -1.43
CA VAL A 229 -6.24 13.98 -2.73
C VAL A 229 -7.59 13.27 -2.60
N ASP A 230 -8.44 13.40 -3.60
CA ASP A 230 -9.57 12.49 -3.76
C ASP A 230 -9.01 11.11 -4.15
N GLY A 231 -9.21 10.11 -3.29
CA GLY A 231 -8.71 8.75 -3.49
C GLY A 231 -9.40 8.00 -4.64
N HIS A 232 -10.51 8.53 -5.15
CA HIS A 232 -11.24 8.00 -6.31
C HIS A 232 -10.87 8.71 -7.62
N ASP A 233 -10.07 9.78 -7.58
CA ASP A 233 -9.51 10.44 -8.76
C ASP A 233 -8.14 9.84 -9.10
N ALA A 234 -8.12 8.92 -10.06
CA ALA A 234 -6.89 8.25 -10.50
C ALA A 234 -5.80 9.22 -10.97
N VAL A 235 -6.18 10.34 -11.58
CA VAL A 235 -5.22 11.35 -12.08
C VAL A 235 -4.60 12.09 -10.90
N ALA A 236 -5.40 12.49 -9.92
CA ALA A 236 -4.92 13.15 -8.71
C ALA A 236 -4.01 12.23 -7.87
N VAL A 237 -4.38 10.95 -7.71
CA VAL A 237 -3.56 9.95 -7.03
C VAL A 237 -2.22 9.74 -7.74
N ALA A 238 -2.24 9.60 -9.08
CA ALA A 238 -1.01 9.44 -9.86
C ALA A 238 -0.08 10.64 -9.72
N ALA A 239 -0.61 11.86 -9.82
CA ALA A 239 0.17 13.08 -9.65
C ALA A 239 0.81 13.17 -8.25
N ALA A 240 0.05 12.82 -7.20
CA ALA A 240 0.56 12.81 -5.84
C ALA A 240 1.68 11.78 -5.61
N ILE A 241 1.56 10.57 -6.17
CA ILE A 241 2.63 9.58 -6.09
C ILE A 241 3.86 10.04 -6.87
N GLU A 242 3.70 10.65 -8.05
CA GLU A 242 4.82 11.17 -8.82
C GLU A 242 5.55 12.28 -8.06
N GLU A 243 4.84 13.23 -7.43
CA GLU A 243 5.42 14.26 -6.59
C GLU A 243 6.13 13.66 -5.36
N ALA A 244 5.50 12.73 -4.65
CA ALA A 244 6.09 12.03 -3.52
C ALA A 244 7.41 11.33 -3.87
N ARG A 245 7.53 10.78 -5.06
CA ARG A 245 8.77 10.13 -5.56
C ARG A 245 9.91 11.11 -5.84
N THR A 246 9.64 12.39 -5.93
CA THR A 246 10.65 13.45 -6.10
C THR A 246 11.03 14.12 -4.78
N SER A 247 10.31 13.85 -3.70
CA SER A 247 10.56 14.41 -2.38
C SER A 247 11.87 13.86 -1.78
N ASP A 248 12.57 14.68 -1.00
CA ASP A 248 13.73 14.30 -0.17
C ASP A 248 13.32 13.84 1.24
N LYS A 249 12.01 13.65 1.47
CA LYS A 249 11.40 13.26 2.74
C LYS A 249 10.50 12.05 2.55
N PRO A 250 10.20 11.29 3.62
CA PRO A 250 9.10 10.34 3.57
C PRO A 250 7.79 11.06 3.27
N SER A 251 6.88 10.42 2.54
CA SER A 251 5.66 11.06 2.06
C SER A 251 4.40 10.38 2.57
N LEU A 252 3.42 11.20 2.98
CA LEU A 252 2.05 10.78 3.25
C LEU A 252 1.13 11.32 2.16
N ILE A 253 0.37 10.46 1.53
CA ILE A 253 -0.72 10.83 0.62
C ILE A 253 -2.03 10.46 1.31
N ALA A 254 -2.74 11.45 1.87
CA ALA A 254 -4.06 11.25 2.45
C ALA A 254 -5.08 11.13 1.30
N CYS A 255 -5.52 9.93 1.03
CA CYS A 255 -6.50 9.59 0.02
C CYS A 255 -7.88 9.67 0.66
N ARG A 256 -8.65 10.71 0.37
CA ARG A 256 -10.04 10.81 0.79
C ARG A 256 -10.83 9.75 0.03
N THR A 257 -11.37 8.78 0.76
CA THR A 257 -12.14 7.68 0.18
C THR A 257 -13.52 7.56 0.83
N THR A 258 -14.35 6.74 0.19
CA THR A 258 -15.60 6.27 0.76
C THR A 258 -15.46 4.77 1.05
N ILE A 259 -15.63 4.38 2.31
CA ILE A 259 -15.62 2.97 2.69
C ILE A 259 -16.73 2.23 1.94
N GLY A 260 -16.40 1.07 1.32
CA GLY A 260 -17.37 0.32 0.51
C GLY A 260 -17.78 1.00 -0.80
N TYR A 261 -16.92 1.86 -1.35
CA TYR A 261 -17.21 2.58 -2.60
C TYR A 261 -17.61 1.66 -3.74
N GLY A 262 -18.78 1.94 -4.35
CA GLY A 262 -19.34 1.15 -5.44
C GLY A 262 -20.35 0.08 -5.00
N ALA A 263 -20.68 -0.03 -3.68
CA ALA A 263 -21.69 -0.93 -3.15
C ALA A 263 -23.08 -0.28 -3.13
#